data_60ebbdb7d22ec28694f9f0f95c7330a6
#
_entry.id   60ebbdb7d22ec28694f9f0f95c7330a6
#
_cell.length_a   1.000
_cell.length_b   1.000
_cell.length_c   1.000
_cell.angle_alpha   90.00
_cell.angle_beta   90.00
_cell.angle_gamma   90.00
#
_symmetry.space_group_name_H-M   'P 1'
#
loop_
_entity.id
_entity.type
_entity.pdbx_description
1 polymer ?
#
loop_
_entity_poly.entity_id
_entity_poly.type
_entity_poly.pdbx_seq_one_letter_code
_entity_poly.pdbx_strand_id
1 'polypeptide(L)'
;MKNMANKIINVLIVDDEKIEREGLKYLLSREEGERNVFEASNGKQALQIIRSEDIQLVLTDIKMPHMDGLELSRRAKEENPALQIIIFSGYSDFTFAQEAIRYGVTEYILKPVNPEDFHKVIQKAEKVIEQRKKKESREIKGKNFL
;
A
#
# COMPACT_ATOMS: atom_id res chain seq x y z
N MET A 1 16.16 22.52 6.55
CA MET A 1 15.70 21.42 7.41
C MET A 1 14.53 20.69 6.74
N LYS A 2 14.61 19.37 6.69
CA LYS A 2 13.56 18.59 6.05
C LYS A 2 12.31 18.54 6.93
N ASN A 3 11.15 18.79 6.34
CA ASN A 3 9.89 18.68 7.03
C ASN A 3 9.56 17.20 7.28
N MET A 4 9.73 16.75 8.51
CA MET A 4 9.53 15.34 8.90
C MET A 4 8.09 14.89 8.69
N ALA A 5 7.11 15.77 8.86
CA ALA A 5 5.69 15.43 8.68
C ALA A 5 5.37 14.96 7.26
N ASN A 6 6.05 15.49 6.23
CA ASN A 6 5.83 15.10 4.83
C ASN A 6 6.49 13.77 4.47
N LYS A 7 7.28 13.19 5.37
CA LYS A 7 8.00 11.94 5.14
C LYS A 7 7.39 10.74 5.81
N ILE A 8 6.43 10.95 6.70
CA ILE A 8 5.74 9.85 7.38
C ILE A 8 4.68 9.29 6.43
N ILE A 9 4.79 8.00 6.16
CA ILE A 9 3.85 7.31 5.28
C ILE A 9 2.99 6.36 6.12
N ASN A 10 1.69 6.42 5.92
CA ASN A 10 0.75 5.53 6.59
C ASN A 10 0.54 4.29 5.73
N VAL A 11 0.91 3.14 6.28
CA VAL A 11 0.87 1.85 5.60
C VAL A 11 -0.15 0.95 6.26
N LEU A 12 -1.00 0.32 5.46
CA LEU A 12 -1.95 -0.68 5.93
C LEU A 12 -1.54 -2.06 5.43
N ILE A 13 -1.36 -2.99 6.35
CA ILE A 13 -1.03 -4.39 6.03
C ILE A 13 -2.29 -5.22 6.22
N VAL A 14 -2.70 -5.95 5.19
CA VAL A 14 -3.93 -6.74 5.17
C VAL A 14 -3.61 -8.21 4.89
N ASP A 15 -3.91 -9.06 5.84
CA ASP A 15 -3.76 -10.50 5.71
C ASP A 15 -4.58 -11.16 6.82
N ASP A 16 -5.28 -12.24 6.52
CA ASP A 16 -6.08 -12.94 7.53
C ASP A 16 -5.21 -13.74 8.52
N GLU A 17 -3.94 -13.95 8.21
CA GLU A 17 -3.00 -14.65 9.08
C GLU A 17 -2.06 -13.66 9.79
N LYS A 18 -2.10 -13.70 11.12
CA LYS A 18 -1.27 -12.80 11.95
C LYS A 18 0.22 -12.97 11.66
N ILE A 19 0.69 -14.21 11.48
CA ILE A 19 2.11 -14.47 11.25
C ILE A 19 2.59 -13.85 9.93
N GLU A 20 1.73 -13.83 8.92
CA GLU A 20 2.04 -13.17 7.64
C GLU A 20 2.15 -11.66 7.82
N ARG A 21 1.22 -11.06 8.58
CA ARG A 21 1.28 -9.62 8.86
C ARG A 21 2.56 -9.26 9.62
N GLU A 22 2.95 -10.08 10.61
CA GLU A 22 4.19 -9.87 11.36
C GLU A 22 5.42 -9.94 10.45
N GLY A 23 5.41 -10.86 9.48
CA GLY A 23 6.49 -10.98 8.50
C GLY A 23 6.65 -9.73 7.65
N LEU A 24 5.56 -9.19 7.15
CA LEU A 24 5.57 -7.96 6.35
C LEU A 24 5.98 -6.74 7.20
N LYS A 25 5.51 -6.68 8.45
CA LYS A 25 5.92 -5.62 9.38
C LYS A 25 7.43 -5.66 9.62
N TYR A 26 7.98 -6.85 9.78
CA TYR A 26 9.42 -7.02 9.98
C TYR A 26 10.19 -6.51 8.76
N LEU A 27 9.81 -6.93 7.56
CA LEU A 27 10.46 -6.48 6.34
C LEU A 27 10.38 -4.96 6.21
N LEU A 28 9.22 -4.39 6.49
CA LEU A 28 9.01 -2.95 6.42
C LEU A 28 9.86 -2.19 7.45
N SER A 29 10.06 -2.77 8.64
CA SER A 29 10.86 -2.15 9.70
C SER A 29 12.33 -2.01 9.32
N ARG A 30 12.79 -2.78 8.35
CA ARG A 30 14.19 -2.71 7.88
C ARG A 30 14.40 -1.66 6.78
N GLU A 31 13.32 -1.06 6.30
CA GLU A 31 13.40 0.02 5.31
C GLU A 31 13.62 1.35 6.01
N GLU A 32 14.45 2.21 5.42
CA GLU A 32 14.68 3.56 5.94
C GLU A 32 13.40 4.39 5.83
N GLY A 33 13.24 5.32 6.75
CA GLY A 33 12.08 6.22 6.77
C GLY A 33 11.14 5.93 7.92
N GLU A 34 10.21 6.84 8.14
CA GLU A 34 9.21 6.72 9.20
C GLU A 34 7.86 6.33 8.62
N ARG A 35 7.18 5.41 9.26
CA ARG A 35 5.87 4.92 8.85
C ARG A 35 4.99 4.70 10.05
N ASN A 36 3.71 5.00 9.88
CA ASN A 36 2.67 4.52 10.78
C ASN A 36 2.08 3.27 10.16
N VAL A 37 2.11 2.16 10.88
CA VAL A 37 1.66 0.87 10.36
C VAL A 37 0.35 0.48 11.01
N PHE A 38 -0.65 0.25 10.16
CA PHE A 38 -1.98 -0.22 10.54
C PHE A 38 -2.14 -1.66 10.05
N GLU A 39 -2.99 -2.43 10.70
CA GLU A 39 -3.23 -3.83 10.33
C GLU A 39 -4.72 -4.10 10.18
N ALA A 40 -5.06 -4.94 9.22
CA ALA A 40 -6.40 -5.45 9.03
C ALA A 40 -6.34 -6.95 8.75
N SER A 41 -7.29 -7.70 9.25
CA SER A 41 -7.36 -9.15 9.06
C SER A 41 -8.31 -9.58 7.95
N ASN A 42 -9.01 -8.62 7.32
CA ASN A 42 -9.92 -8.89 6.21
C ASN A 42 -10.18 -7.61 5.41
N GLY A 43 -10.80 -7.78 4.24
CA GLY A 43 -11.05 -6.66 3.33
C GLY A 43 -12.01 -5.61 3.88
N LYS A 44 -13.04 -6.04 4.61
CA LYS A 44 -14.00 -5.11 5.21
C LYS A 44 -13.33 -4.18 6.22
N GLN A 45 -12.52 -4.75 7.12
CA GLN A 45 -11.75 -3.99 8.10
C GLN A 45 -10.76 -3.06 7.39
N ALA A 46 -10.12 -3.55 6.34
CA ALA A 46 -9.18 -2.74 5.55
C ALA A 46 -9.87 -1.51 4.97
N LEU A 47 -11.04 -1.67 4.36
CA LEU A 47 -11.79 -0.53 3.80
C LEU A 47 -12.19 0.47 4.87
N GLN A 48 -12.58 0.00 6.06
CA GLN A 48 -12.91 0.88 7.18
C GLN A 48 -11.70 1.74 7.58
N ILE A 49 -10.52 1.12 7.67
CA ILE A 49 -9.28 1.83 8.01
C ILE A 49 -8.90 2.82 6.90
N ILE A 50 -9.01 2.44 5.64
CA ILE A 50 -8.73 3.33 4.50
C ILE A 50 -9.64 4.57 4.54
N ARG A 51 -10.90 4.41 4.95
CA ARG A 51 -11.85 5.52 5.05
C ARG A 51 -11.61 6.42 6.25
N SER A 52 -11.15 5.85 7.37
CA SER A 52 -11.00 6.60 8.63
C SER A 52 -9.59 7.17 8.84
N GLU A 53 -8.60 6.59 8.20
CA GLU A 53 -7.20 7.00 8.31
C GLU A 53 -6.67 7.43 6.95
N ASP A 54 -5.67 8.30 6.94
CA ASP A 54 -5.05 8.78 5.71
C ASP A 54 -3.99 7.77 5.23
N ILE A 55 -4.43 6.66 4.63
CA ILE A 55 -3.55 5.60 4.15
C ILE A 55 -3.00 5.93 2.77
N GLN A 56 -1.70 5.81 2.57
CA GLN A 56 -1.04 6.02 1.29
C GLN A 56 -0.61 4.73 0.61
N LEU A 57 -0.33 3.68 1.40
CA LEU A 57 0.19 2.42 0.87
C LEU A 57 -0.52 1.24 1.53
N VAL A 58 -1.00 0.31 0.70
CA VAL A 58 -1.60 -0.94 1.17
C VAL A 58 -0.75 -2.12 0.71
N LEU A 59 -0.40 -2.99 1.65
CA LEU A 59 0.24 -4.28 1.39
C LEU A 59 -0.79 -5.34 1.71
N THR A 60 -1.25 -6.09 0.73
CA THR A 60 -2.33 -7.06 0.94
C THR A 60 -2.02 -8.43 0.34
N ASP A 61 -2.44 -9.48 1.05
CA ASP A 61 -2.50 -10.82 0.46
C ASP A 61 -3.66 -10.86 -0.53
N ILE A 62 -3.62 -11.81 -1.45
CA ILE A 62 -4.69 -11.99 -2.43
C ILE A 62 -5.82 -12.87 -1.89
N LYS A 63 -5.50 -13.99 -1.27
CA LYS A 63 -6.53 -14.92 -0.77
C LYS A 63 -6.90 -14.64 0.67
N MET A 64 -8.11 -14.14 0.85
CA MET A 64 -8.72 -13.88 2.15
C MET A 64 -10.20 -14.26 2.07
N PRO A 65 -10.79 -14.70 3.20
CA PRO A 65 -12.23 -15.02 3.21
C PRO A 65 -13.09 -13.79 2.88
N HIS A 66 -14.19 -14.03 2.16
CA HIS A 66 -15.24 -13.06 1.81
C HIS A 66 -14.83 -12.00 0.79
N MET A 67 -13.74 -11.30 1.01
CA MET A 67 -13.23 -10.29 0.09
C MET A 67 -11.74 -10.55 -0.12
N ASP A 68 -11.34 -10.94 -1.33
CA ASP A 68 -9.93 -11.16 -1.65
C ASP A 68 -9.21 -9.83 -1.91
N GLY A 69 -7.87 -9.93 -2.11
CA GLY A 69 -7.04 -8.74 -2.34
C GLY A 69 -7.35 -8.02 -3.65
N LEU A 70 -7.86 -8.73 -4.65
CA LEU A 70 -8.26 -8.11 -5.92
C LEU A 70 -9.50 -7.24 -5.73
N GLU A 71 -10.51 -7.79 -5.07
CA GLU A 71 -11.74 -7.05 -4.78
C GLU A 71 -11.47 -5.85 -3.88
N LEU A 72 -10.63 -6.05 -2.84
CA LEU A 72 -10.20 -4.96 -1.98
C LEU A 72 -9.51 -3.87 -2.79
N SER A 73 -8.59 -4.24 -3.67
CA SER A 73 -7.86 -3.29 -4.51
C SER A 73 -8.79 -2.49 -5.41
N ARG A 74 -9.74 -3.17 -6.05
CA ARG A 74 -10.74 -2.51 -6.90
C ARG A 74 -11.52 -1.46 -6.13
N ARG A 75 -12.09 -1.85 -4.99
CA ARG A 75 -12.90 -0.95 -4.16
C ARG A 75 -12.09 0.20 -3.59
N ALA A 76 -10.88 -0.10 -3.08
CA ALA A 76 -10.01 0.92 -2.49
C ALA A 76 -9.58 1.95 -3.52
N LYS A 77 -9.24 1.53 -4.74
CA LYS A 77 -8.83 2.45 -5.82
C LYS A 77 -10.00 3.28 -6.32
N GLU A 78 -11.22 2.78 -6.30
CA GLU A 78 -12.40 3.56 -6.64
C GLU A 78 -12.61 4.70 -5.63
N GLU A 79 -12.38 4.44 -4.35
CA GLU A 79 -12.53 5.46 -3.29
C GLU A 79 -11.35 6.42 -3.25
N ASN A 80 -10.14 5.92 -3.52
CA ASN A 80 -8.92 6.73 -3.47
C ASN A 80 -7.98 6.33 -4.61
N PRO A 81 -8.10 6.96 -5.79
CA PRO A 81 -7.26 6.62 -6.94
C PRO A 81 -5.76 6.83 -6.72
N ALA A 82 -5.37 7.66 -5.74
CA ALA A 82 -3.97 7.93 -5.44
C ALA A 82 -3.31 6.82 -4.61
N LEU A 83 -4.11 5.94 -4.01
CA LEU A 83 -3.62 4.88 -3.13
C LEU A 83 -2.68 3.94 -3.88
N GLN A 84 -1.51 3.66 -3.29
CA GLN A 84 -0.59 2.67 -3.82
C GLN A 84 -0.91 1.32 -3.19
N ILE A 85 -0.98 0.27 -4.00
CA ILE A 85 -1.31 -1.08 -3.54
C ILE A 85 -0.29 -2.06 -4.06
N ILE A 86 0.25 -2.88 -3.16
CA ILE A 86 1.14 -3.99 -3.50
C ILE A 86 0.44 -5.27 -3.05
N ILE A 87 0.25 -6.21 -3.96
CA ILE A 87 -0.36 -7.50 -3.67
C ILE A 87 0.73 -8.56 -3.53
N PHE A 88 0.68 -9.33 -2.45
CA PHE A 88 1.56 -10.47 -2.19
C PHE A 88 0.74 -11.74 -2.32
N SER A 89 1.20 -12.70 -3.12
CA SER A 89 0.43 -13.91 -3.39
C SER A 89 1.33 -15.14 -3.50
N GLY A 90 0.87 -16.25 -2.94
CA GLY A 90 1.49 -17.56 -3.17
C GLY A 90 1.06 -18.19 -4.49
N TYR A 91 0.23 -17.51 -5.27
CA TYR A 91 -0.32 -18.06 -6.51
C TYR A 91 0.33 -17.40 -7.72
N SER A 92 0.82 -18.24 -8.62
CA SER A 92 1.44 -17.81 -9.88
C SER A 92 0.43 -17.69 -11.02
N ASP A 93 -0.85 -17.52 -10.70
CA ASP A 93 -1.91 -17.42 -11.70
C ASP A 93 -1.79 -16.09 -12.45
N PHE A 94 -1.57 -16.21 -13.76
CA PHE A 94 -1.45 -15.06 -14.64
C PHE A 94 -2.73 -14.21 -14.65
N THR A 95 -3.90 -14.85 -14.50
CA THR A 95 -5.18 -14.14 -14.47
C THR A 95 -5.28 -13.18 -13.30
N PHE A 96 -4.81 -13.58 -12.12
CA PHE A 96 -4.79 -12.70 -10.95
C PHE A 96 -3.90 -11.48 -11.18
N ALA A 97 -2.73 -11.69 -11.76
CA ALA A 97 -1.80 -10.60 -12.06
C ALA A 97 -2.41 -9.62 -13.08
N GLN A 98 -3.09 -10.14 -14.11
CA GLN A 98 -3.75 -9.31 -15.11
C GLN A 98 -4.87 -8.45 -14.49
N GLU A 99 -5.69 -9.05 -13.61
CA GLU A 99 -6.75 -8.32 -12.94
C GLU A 99 -6.19 -7.23 -12.02
N ALA A 100 -5.09 -7.54 -11.31
CA ALA A 100 -4.42 -6.59 -10.45
C ALA A 100 -3.98 -5.35 -11.25
N ILE A 101 -3.36 -5.57 -12.40
CA ILE A 101 -2.94 -4.49 -13.30
C ILE A 101 -4.15 -3.67 -13.74
N ARG A 102 -5.25 -4.32 -14.11
CA ARG A 102 -6.49 -3.66 -14.54
C ARG A 102 -7.06 -2.76 -13.44
N TYR A 103 -6.94 -3.17 -12.17
CA TYR A 103 -7.43 -2.38 -11.04
C TYR A 103 -6.44 -1.31 -10.57
N GLY A 104 -5.29 -1.20 -11.23
CA GLY A 104 -4.33 -0.14 -10.96
C GLY A 104 -3.43 -0.38 -9.75
N VAL A 105 -3.20 -1.65 -9.37
CA VAL A 105 -2.23 -1.94 -8.29
C VAL A 105 -0.82 -1.59 -8.76
N THR A 106 0.02 -1.19 -7.80
CA THR A 106 1.38 -0.77 -8.08
C THR A 106 2.27 -1.95 -8.47
N GLU A 107 2.17 -3.04 -7.71
CA GLU A 107 2.96 -4.26 -7.94
C GLU A 107 2.21 -5.50 -7.48
N TYR A 108 2.54 -6.63 -8.09
CA TYR A 108 2.05 -7.96 -7.74
C TYR A 108 3.27 -8.85 -7.51
N ILE A 109 3.48 -9.30 -6.27
CA ILE A 109 4.68 -10.01 -5.85
C ILE A 109 4.34 -11.44 -5.44
N LEU A 110 5.09 -12.42 -5.94
CA LEU A 110 4.92 -13.82 -5.56
C LEU A 110 5.66 -14.14 -4.26
N LYS A 111 5.01 -14.90 -3.40
CA LYS A 111 5.64 -15.45 -2.20
C LYS A 111 6.47 -16.70 -2.56
N PRO A 112 7.56 -17.00 -1.85
CA PRO A 112 8.10 -16.29 -0.69
C PRO A 112 8.77 -14.97 -1.09
N VAL A 113 8.59 -13.95 -0.26
CA VAL A 113 9.06 -12.60 -0.57
C VAL A 113 10.57 -12.50 -0.31
N ASN A 114 11.30 -12.14 -1.34
CA ASN A 114 12.73 -11.87 -1.27
C ASN A 114 12.91 -10.44 -0.73
N PRO A 115 13.77 -10.22 0.30
CA PRO A 115 13.99 -8.88 0.85
C PRO A 115 14.43 -7.84 -0.18
N GLU A 116 15.21 -8.21 -1.18
CA GLU A 116 15.64 -7.28 -2.24
C GLU A 116 14.46 -6.85 -3.11
N ASP A 117 13.60 -7.80 -3.48
CA ASP A 117 12.39 -7.50 -4.26
C ASP A 117 11.43 -6.65 -3.45
N PHE A 118 11.27 -6.96 -2.17
CA PHE A 118 10.47 -6.15 -1.25
C PHE A 118 10.96 -4.71 -1.22
N HIS A 119 12.26 -4.52 -1.04
CA HIS A 119 12.89 -3.20 -1.02
C HIS A 119 12.58 -2.40 -2.29
N LYS A 120 12.72 -3.03 -3.46
CA LYS A 120 12.47 -2.39 -4.75
C LYS A 120 11.02 -1.91 -4.90
N VAL A 121 10.05 -2.76 -4.54
CA VAL A 121 8.64 -2.39 -4.70
C VAL A 121 8.20 -1.36 -3.69
N ILE A 122 8.71 -1.41 -2.46
CA ILE A 122 8.45 -0.39 -1.44
C ILE A 122 9.02 0.96 -1.90
N GLN A 123 10.27 0.99 -2.36
CA GLN A 123 10.87 2.23 -2.85
C GLN A 123 10.06 2.82 -4.01
N LYS A 124 9.64 1.99 -4.95
CA LYS A 124 8.84 2.45 -6.08
C LYS A 124 7.53 3.10 -5.63
N ALA A 125 6.81 2.43 -4.74
CA ALA A 125 5.52 2.93 -4.24
C ALA A 125 5.71 4.21 -3.43
N GLU A 126 6.69 4.24 -2.53
CA GLU A 126 6.94 5.39 -1.66
C GLU A 126 7.44 6.60 -2.45
N LYS A 127 8.18 6.37 -3.51
CA LYS A 127 8.62 7.46 -4.40
C LYS A 127 7.42 8.15 -5.06
N VAL A 128 6.44 7.38 -5.52
CA VAL A 128 5.20 7.93 -6.10
C VAL A 128 4.46 8.75 -5.03
N ILE A 129 4.35 8.23 -3.82
CA ILE A 129 3.66 8.89 -2.71
C ILE A 129 4.35 10.21 -2.38
N GLU A 130 5.67 10.23 -2.25
CA GLU A 130 6.45 11.42 -1.96
C GLU A 130 6.31 12.49 -3.04
N GLN A 131 6.34 12.09 -4.31
CA GLN A 131 6.18 13.01 -5.43
C GLN A 131 4.79 13.66 -5.43
N ARG A 132 3.74 12.90 -5.11
CA ARG A 132 2.38 13.43 -5.00
C ARG A 132 2.25 14.40 -3.85
N LYS A 133 2.83 14.11 -2.70
CA LYS A 133 2.83 15.01 -1.54
C LYS A 133 3.54 16.34 -1.87
N LYS A 134 4.66 16.28 -2.57
CA LYS A 134 5.38 17.49 -3.02
C LYS A 134 4.54 18.31 -3.98
N LYS A 135 3.86 17.66 -4.93
CA LYS A 135 2.99 18.34 -5.91
C LYS A 135 1.83 19.04 -5.20
N GLU A 136 1.15 18.37 -4.28
CA GLU A 136 0.06 18.94 -3.49
C GLU A 136 0.52 20.16 -2.71
N SER A 137 1.69 20.07 -2.05
CA SER A 137 2.28 21.17 -1.30
C SER A 137 2.56 22.38 -2.19
N ARG A 138 3.07 22.16 -3.41
CA ARG A 138 3.33 23.24 -4.37
C ARG A 138 2.03 23.91 -4.84
N GLU A 139 1.01 23.13 -5.10
CA GLU A 139 -0.30 23.65 -5.52
C GLU A 139 -0.94 24.53 -4.44
N ILE A 140 -0.86 24.09 -3.18
CA ILE A 140 -1.36 24.86 -2.04
C ILE A 140 -0.60 26.18 -1.92
N LYS A 141 0.72 26.15 -2.02
CA LYS A 141 1.55 27.37 -1.97
C LYS A 141 1.22 28.32 -3.12
N GLY A 142 1.03 27.79 -4.32
CA GLY A 142 0.63 28.60 -5.47
C GLY A 142 -0.69 29.32 -5.26
N LYS A 143 -1.68 28.64 -4.69
CA LYS A 143 -2.98 29.22 -4.39
C LYS A 143 -2.91 30.33 -3.34
N ASN A 144 -2.00 30.21 -2.38
CA ASN A 144 -1.84 31.19 -1.31
C ASN A 144 -1.21 32.51 -1.76
N PHE A 145 -0.60 32.54 -2.93
CA PHE A 145 0.01 33.75 -3.51
C PHE A 145 -0.94 34.53 -4.43
N LEU A 146 -2.08 33.98 -4.68
CA LEU A 146 -3.10 34.62 -5.49
C LEU A 146 -4.15 35.30 -4.62
#